data_48cbff708a389c1390395eae5711e131
#
_entry.id   48cbff708a389c1390395eae5711e131
#
_cell.length_a   1.000
_cell.length_b   1.000
_cell.length_c   1.000
_cell.angle_alpha   90.00
_cell.angle_beta   90.00
_cell.angle_gamma   90.00
#
_symmetry.space_group_name_H-M   'P 1'
#
loop_
_entity.id
_entity.type
_entity.pdbx_description
1 polymer ?
#
loop_
_entity_poly.entity_id
_entity_poly.type
_entity_poly.pdbx_seq_one_letter_code
_entity_poly.pdbx_strand_id
1 'polypeptide(L)'
;MVGVLKAYSTCVGAGPFAAEKAMPENWMQALRKAGGEFGAATGRPRRVGPFDCVASRYGLACQGADKIALTKLDVLSGMKEIPVITGYTLNGAPVTAFDPTDDQDRMEPVVTMLPGWDCDISRCNRYEDLPDAAKNYIEFLEKQLVHTIQFISTGAAREQYLLKGAWLTA
;
A
#
# COMPACT_ATOMS: atom_id res chain seq x y z
N MET A 1 -1.56 -17.76 -8.16
CA MET A 1 -2.49 -17.20 -7.13
C MET A 1 -2.44 -15.68 -7.17
N VAL A 2 -3.53 -14.95 -6.82
CA VAL A 2 -3.56 -13.48 -6.81
C VAL A 2 -3.52 -12.98 -5.38
N GLY A 3 -2.51 -12.18 -5.03
CA GLY A 3 -2.45 -11.44 -3.78
C GLY A 3 -3.20 -10.11 -3.89
N VAL A 4 -4.07 -9.81 -2.93
CA VAL A 4 -4.81 -8.54 -2.89
C VAL A 4 -4.19 -7.62 -1.86
N LEU A 5 -3.67 -6.48 -2.30
CA LEU A 5 -3.03 -5.48 -1.46
C LEU A 5 -3.76 -4.13 -1.59
N LYS A 6 -3.85 -3.38 -0.49
CA LYS A 6 -4.24 -1.97 -0.55
C LYS A 6 -3.02 -1.12 -0.93
N ALA A 7 -3.24 0.02 -1.55
CA ALA A 7 -2.16 0.99 -1.83
C ALA A 7 -1.57 1.66 -0.56
N TYR A 8 -1.96 1.23 0.63
CA TYR A 8 -1.44 1.64 1.93
C TYR A 8 -1.73 0.55 2.96
N SER A 9 -1.08 0.61 4.11
CA SER A 9 -1.24 -0.41 5.16
C SER A 9 -2.35 -0.08 6.15
N THR A 10 -3.06 -1.11 6.62
CA THR A 10 -4.07 -0.97 7.68
C THR A 10 -3.98 -2.11 8.68
N CYS A 11 -4.26 -1.82 9.95
CA CYS A 11 -4.31 -2.82 11.00
C CYS A 11 -5.57 -2.62 11.86
N VAL A 12 -6.11 -3.72 12.37
CA VAL A 12 -7.21 -3.76 13.33
C VAL A 12 -6.73 -4.46 14.59
N GLY A 13 -7.04 -3.88 15.75
CA GLY A 13 -6.64 -4.45 17.05
C GLY A 13 -5.32 -3.88 17.57
N ALA A 14 -4.86 -4.44 18.70
CA ALA A 14 -3.74 -3.94 19.49
C ALA A 14 -2.39 -4.64 19.18
N GLY A 15 -2.33 -5.49 18.15
CA GLY A 15 -1.07 -6.13 17.75
C GLY A 15 -0.03 -5.14 17.22
N PRO A 16 1.22 -5.57 17.06
CA PRO A 16 2.29 -4.71 16.55
C PRO A 16 1.97 -4.23 15.13
N PHE A 17 2.26 -2.96 14.85
CA PHE A 17 2.04 -2.35 13.55
C PHE A 17 3.08 -1.24 13.33
N ALA A 18 4.30 -1.62 12.98
CA ALA A 18 5.42 -0.69 12.84
C ALA A 18 5.16 0.42 11.80
N ALA A 19 4.32 0.15 10.79
CA ALA A 19 4.00 1.13 9.75
C ALA A 19 3.34 2.42 10.28
N GLU A 20 2.66 2.40 11.44
CA GLU A 20 2.06 3.60 12.02
C GLU A 20 3.07 4.60 12.57
N LYS A 21 4.33 4.19 12.78
CA LYS A 21 5.41 5.08 13.22
C LYS A 21 6.01 5.90 12.07
N ALA A 22 5.72 5.52 10.83
CA ALA A 22 6.38 6.07 9.65
C ALA A 22 6.01 7.53 9.35
N MET A 23 4.83 7.97 9.77
CA MET A 23 4.31 9.28 9.45
C MET A 23 3.63 9.92 10.68
N PRO A 24 3.55 11.26 10.72
CA PRO A 24 2.87 11.97 11.80
C PRO A 24 1.35 11.73 11.77
N GLU A 25 0.70 11.87 12.92
CA GLU A 25 -0.74 11.57 13.10
C GLU A 25 -1.65 12.36 12.15
N ASN A 26 -1.33 13.60 11.82
CA ASN A 26 -2.13 14.40 10.89
C ASN A 26 -2.17 13.79 9.46
N TRP A 27 -1.07 13.20 9.00
CA TRP A 27 -1.01 12.48 7.73
C TRP A 27 -1.88 11.21 7.80
N MET A 28 -1.76 10.47 8.89
CA MET A 28 -2.55 9.24 9.10
C MET A 28 -4.04 9.53 9.23
N GLN A 29 -4.42 10.62 9.87
CA GLN A 29 -5.83 11.06 9.94
C GLN A 29 -6.39 11.41 8.57
N ALA A 30 -5.62 12.12 7.74
CA ALA A 30 -6.01 12.43 6.37
C ALA A 30 -6.21 11.15 5.54
N LEU A 31 -5.26 10.20 5.59
CA LEU A 31 -5.35 8.91 4.92
C LEU A 31 -6.56 8.10 5.42
N ARG A 32 -6.77 8.02 6.74
CA ARG A 32 -7.90 7.31 7.36
C ARG A 32 -9.23 7.87 6.88
N LYS A 33 -9.36 9.20 6.83
CA LYS A 33 -10.57 9.87 6.36
C LYS A 33 -10.79 9.62 4.86
N ALA A 34 -9.77 9.79 4.02
CA ALA A 34 -9.86 9.58 2.58
C ALA A 34 -10.21 8.12 2.24
N GLY A 35 -9.60 7.16 2.95
CA GLY A 35 -9.84 5.73 2.73
C GLY A 35 -11.11 5.18 3.39
N GLY A 36 -11.81 5.97 4.21
CA GLY A 36 -12.95 5.49 4.98
C GLY A 36 -12.57 4.38 5.97
N GLU A 37 -11.35 4.46 6.53
CA GLU A 37 -10.80 3.39 7.37
C GLU A 37 -11.35 3.43 8.80
N PHE A 38 -12.63 3.04 8.90
CA PHE A 38 -13.39 2.90 10.14
C PHE A 38 -14.06 1.52 10.17
N GLY A 39 -14.28 1.00 11.35
CA GLY A 39 -15.00 -0.26 11.53
C GLY A 39 -16.48 -0.11 11.12
N ALA A 40 -16.96 -0.99 10.23
CA ALA A 40 -18.32 -0.89 9.69
C ALA A 40 -19.40 -0.94 10.78
N ALA A 41 -19.24 -1.78 11.80
CA ALA A 41 -20.19 -1.93 12.87
C ALA A 41 -19.96 -0.97 14.06
N THR A 42 -18.70 -0.66 14.35
CA THR A 42 -18.32 0.07 15.58
C THR A 42 -17.94 1.52 15.35
N GLY A 43 -17.70 1.93 14.10
CA GLY A 43 -17.17 3.25 13.78
C GLY A 43 -15.74 3.50 14.29
N ARG A 44 -15.09 2.51 14.90
CA ARG A 44 -13.74 2.70 15.46
C ARG A 44 -12.73 2.99 14.35
N PRO A 45 -11.84 3.99 14.53
CA PRO A 45 -10.79 4.26 13.56
C PRO A 45 -9.84 3.08 13.47
N ARG A 46 -9.51 2.67 12.23
CA ARG A 46 -8.44 1.69 11.98
C ARG A 46 -7.08 2.38 12.09
N ARG A 47 -6.08 1.63 12.51
CA ARG A 47 -4.69 2.04 12.41
C ARG A 47 -4.29 2.01 10.93
N VAL A 48 -3.61 3.02 10.46
CA VAL A 48 -3.19 3.16 9.06
C VAL A 48 -1.73 3.57 9.01
N GLY A 49 -1.08 3.31 7.90
CA GLY A 49 0.30 3.70 7.63
C GLY A 49 0.62 3.64 6.14
N PRO A 50 1.82 4.06 5.73
CA PRO A 50 2.28 3.91 4.36
C PRO A 50 2.25 2.46 3.89
N PHE A 51 2.31 2.26 2.57
CA PHE A 51 2.49 0.92 2.02
C PHE A 51 3.80 0.32 2.55
N ASP A 52 3.71 -0.90 3.07
CA ASP A 52 4.84 -1.63 3.64
C ASP A 52 5.32 -2.72 2.67
N CYS A 53 6.44 -2.44 2.00
CA CYS A 53 7.00 -3.39 1.04
C CYS A 53 7.59 -4.63 1.73
N VAL A 54 8.10 -4.50 2.96
CA VAL A 54 8.76 -5.61 3.67
C VAL A 54 7.72 -6.64 4.10
N ALA A 55 6.69 -6.21 4.82
CA ALA A 55 5.60 -7.07 5.25
C ALA A 55 4.80 -7.63 4.06
N SER A 56 4.60 -6.82 3.01
CA SER A 56 3.89 -7.27 1.80
C SER A 56 4.65 -8.36 1.05
N ARG A 57 5.97 -8.25 0.90
CA ARG A 57 6.80 -9.32 0.30
C ARG A 57 6.68 -10.63 1.07
N TYR A 58 6.78 -10.54 2.39
CA TYR A 58 6.61 -11.70 3.25
C TYR A 58 5.23 -12.34 3.07
N GLY A 59 4.16 -11.54 3.11
CA GLY A 59 2.79 -12.02 2.92
C GLY A 59 2.56 -12.67 1.56
N LEU A 60 3.09 -12.08 0.47
CA LEU A 60 3.02 -12.65 -0.88
C LEU A 60 3.76 -13.99 -0.98
N ALA A 61 4.95 -14.09 -0.38
CA ALA A 61 5.73 -15.33 -0.34
C ALA A 61 4.99 -16.44 0.43
N CYS A 62 4.43 -16.13 1.61
CA CYS A 62 3.64 -17.08 2.39
C CYS A 62 2.40 -17.59 1.65
N GLN A 63 1.79 -16.76 0.81
CA GLN A 63 0.60 -17.12 0.02
C GLN A 63 0.95 -17.80 -1.30
N GLY A 64 2.20 -17.80 -1.74
CA GLY A 64 2.58 -18.24 -3.08
C GLY A 64 1.88 -17.42 -4.18
N ALA A 65 1.76 -16.11 -3.97
CA ALA A 65 1.08 -15.25 -4.93
C ALA A 65 1.98 -14.95 -6.13
N ASP A 66 1.45 -15.09 -7.35
CA ASP A 66 2.17 -14.84 -8.59
C ASP A 66 1.88 -13.44 -9.16
N LYS A 67 0.71 -12.90 -8.82
CA LYS A 67 0.17 -11.65 -9.35
C LYS A 67 -0.44 -10.83 -8.22
N ILE A 68 -0.49 -9.52 -8.40
CA ILE A 68 -1.05 -8.59 -7.41
C ILE A 68 -2.26 -7.87 -7.99
N ALA A 69 -3.33 -7.78 -7.18
CA ALA A 69 -4.39 -6.82 -7.30
C ALA A 69 -4.16 -5.69 -6.28
N LEU A 70 -3.81 -4.50 -6.76
CA LEU A 70 -3.64 -3.30 -5.95
C LEU A 70 -4.97 -2.56 -5.85
N THR A 71 -5.46 -2.37 -4.64
CA THR A 71 -6.76 -1.72 -4.40
C THR A 71 -6.60 -0.37 -3.72
N LYS A 72 -7.62 0.48 -3.83
CA LYS A 72 -7.68 1.79 -3.16
C LYS A 72 -6.55 2.76 -3.56
N LEU A 73 -6.10 2.72 -4.81
CA LEU A 73 -5.11 3.66 -5.31
C LEU A 73 -5.66 5.10 -5.32
N ASP A 74 -6.96 5.26 -5.58
CA ASP A 74 -7.71 6.53 -5.53
C ASP A 74 -7.59 7.28 -4.21
N VAL A 75 -7.45 6.56 -3.11
CA VAL A 75 -7.33 7.14 -1.76
C VAL A 75 -6.08 8.02 -1.59
N LEU A 76 -5.05 7.77 -2.39
CA LEU A 76 -3.81 8.54 -2.37
C LEU A 76 -3.87 9.83 -3.23
N SER A 77 -4.96 10.03 -3.99
CA SER A 77 -5.17 11.27 -4.76
C SER A 77 -5.23 12.50 -3.85
N GLY A 78 -4.63 13.61 -4.29
CA GLY A 78 -4.51 14.84 -3.51
C GLY A 78 -3.31 14.89 -2.57
N MET A 79 -2.52 13.83 -2.48
CA MET A 79 -1.27 13.84 -1.72
C MET A 79 -0.14 14.40 -2.60
N LYS A 80 0.64 15.35 -2.06
CA LYS A 80 1.81 15.89 -2.75
C LYS A 80 2.97 14.90 -2.80
N GLU A 81 3.13 14.15 -1.72
CA GLU A 81 4.14 13.12 -1.57
C GLU A 81 3.52 11.89 -0.92
N ILE A 82 3.92 10.72 -1.39
CA ILE A 82 3.41 9.44 -0.92
C ILE A 82 4.57 8.67 -0.29
N PRO A 83 4.53 8.46 1.03
CA PRO A 83 5.53 7.64 1.73
C PRO A 83 5.34 6.16 1.42
N VAL A 84 6.45 5.43 1.29
CA VAL A 84 6.50 3.98 1.14
C VAL A 84 7.57 3.43 2.07
N ILE A 85 7.25 2.42 2.87
CA ILE A 85 8.21 1.73 3.73
C ILE A 85 8.96 0.72 2.87
N THR A 86 10.28 0.93 2.75
CA THR A 86 11.17 0.09 1.94
C THR A 86 12.07 -0.81 2.77
N GLY A 87 12.15 -0.60 4.07
CA GLY A 87 12.95 -1.35 5.01
C GLY A 87 12.60 -1.01 6.45
N TYR A 88 13.29 -1.67 7.37
CA TYR A 88 13.25 -1.39 8.80
C TYR A 88 14.64 -1.39 9.38
N THR A 89 14.80 -0.74 10.52
CA THR A 89 15.94 -0.96 11.41
C THR A 89 15.46 -1.51 12.76
N LEU A 90 16.23 -2.40 13.36
CA LEU A 90 16.01 -2.92 14.71
C LEU A 90 17.29 -2.68 15.51
N ASN A 91 17.19 -1.88 16.58
CA ASN A 91 18.36 -1.44 17.38
C ASN A 91 19.47 -0.78 16.52
N GLY A 92 19.08 -0.04 15.48
CA GLY A 92 20.01 0.62 14.55
C GLY A 92 20.60 -0.28 13.46
N ALA A 93 20.34 -1.59 13.48
CA ALA A 93 20.78 -2.51 12.44
C ALA A 93 19.68 -2.66 11.36
N PRO A 94 20.04 -2.70 10.05
CA PRO A 94 19.07 -2.93 8.99
C PRO A 94 18.40 -4.30 9.12
N VAL A 95 17.08 -4.33 8.95
CA VAL A 95 16.28 -5.57 8.82
C VAL A 95 16.13 -5.87 7.34
N THR A 96 16.75 -6.95 6.88
CA THR A 96 16.80 -7.33 5.45
C THR A 96 15.65 -8.23 5.03
N ALA A 97 15.01 -8.92 5.98
CA ALA A 97 13.85 -9.78 5.77
C ALA A 97 12.89 -9.62 6.94
N PHE A 98 11.58 -9.79 6.66
CA PHE A 98 10.57 -9.78 7.72
C PHE A 98 10.63 -11.09 8.49
N ASP A 99 10.87 -11.01 9.80
CA ASP A 99 10.76 -12.14 10.72
C ASP A 99 9.61 -11.85 11.71
N PRO A 100 8.54 -12.66 11.74
CA PRO A 100 7.42 -12.45 12.65
C PRO A 100 7.79 -12.65 14.13
N THR A 101 8.97 -13.21 14.43
CA THR A 101 9.49 -13.39 15.80
C THR A 101 10.27 -12.17 16.28
N ASP A 102 10.62 -11.25 15.40
CA ASP A 102 11.28 -10.00 15.77
C ASP A 102 10.35 -9.11 16.61
N ASP A 103 10.96 -8.29 17.46
CA ASP A 103 10.23 -7.29 18.25
C ASP A 103 9.80 -6.11 17.36
N GLN A 104 8.64 -6.27 16.72
CA GLN A 104 8.09 -5.27 15.79
C GLN A 104 7.81 -3.93 16.46
N ASP A 105 7.58 -3.90 17.77
CA ASP A 105 7.38 -2.65 18.51
C ASP A 105 8.66 -1.83 18.62
N ARG A 106 9.83 -2.44 18.41
CA ARG A 106 11.14 -1.76 18.37
C ARG A 106 11.64 -1.50 16.96
N MET A 107 10.96 -1.99 15.94
CA MET A 107 11.29 -1.69 14.55
C MET A 107 11.02 -0.22 14.22
N GLU A 108 11.97 0.42 13.56
CA GLU A 108 11.84 1.77 13.03
C GLU A 108 11.76 1.71 11.50
N PRO A 109 10.70 2.26 10.88
CA PRO A 109 10.52 2.19 9.44
C PRO A 109 11.51 3.07 8.68
N VAL A 110 12.04 2.55 7.58
CA VAL A 110 12.82 3.29 6.60
C VAL A 110 11.87 3.69 5.46
N VAL A 111 11.66 5.00 5.30
CA VAL A 111 10.65 5.55 4.40
C VAL A 111 11.30 6.16 3.16
N THR A 112 10.79 5.83 1.99
CA THR A 112 11.07 6.51 0.72
C THR A 112 9.87 7.36 0.35
N MET A 113 10.10 8.66 0.07
CA MET A 113 9.05 9.57 -0.38
C MET A 113 8.98 9.55 -1.92
N LEU A 114 7.79 9.33 -2.46
CA LEU A 114 7.52 9.37 -3.89
C LEU A 114 6.64 10.58 -4.22
N PRO A 115 6.77 11.16 -5.43
CA PRO A 115 5.85 12.19 -5.89
C PRO A 115 4.41 11.67 -5.89
N GLY A 116 3.48 12.47 -5.39
CA GLY A 116 2.06 12.19 -5.44
C GLY A 116 1.37 12.81 -6.65
N TRP A 117 0.05 12.69 -6.70
CA TRP A 117 -0.79 13.28 -7.74
C TRP A 117 -1.99 13.98 -7.11
N ASP A 118 -2.45 15.07 -7.72
CA ASP A 118 -3.54 15.92 -7.22
C ASP A 118 -4.87 15.72 -7.96
N CYS A 119 -4.89 14.91 -9.02
CA CYS A 119 -6.09 14.66 -9.81
C CYS A 119 -6.86 13.42 -9.35
N ASP A 120 -8.18 13.44 -9.59
CA ASP A 120 -9.06 12.29 -9.40
C ASP A 120 -8.79 11.24 -10.48
N ILE A 121 -8.39 10.05 -10.08
CA ILE A 121 -8.11 8.92 -10.97
C ILE A 121 -9.32 7.96 -11.14
N SER A 122 -10.43 8.21 -10.45
CA SER A 122 -11.60 7.32 -10.46
C SER A 122 -12.27 7.16 -11.83
N ARG A 123 -11.96 8.07 -12.78
CA ARG A 123 -12.45 8.06 -14.15
C ARG A 123 -11.48 7.49 -15.17
N CYS A 124 -10.27 7.13 -14.76
CA CYS A 124 -9.31 6.46 -15.64
C CYS A 124 -9.85 5.08 -16.02
N ASN A 125 -9.87 4.78 -17.31
CA ASN A 125 -10.36 3.50 -17.84
C ASN A 125 -9.24 2.60 -18.37
N ARG A 126 -8.03 3.13 -18.52
CA ARG A 126 -6.84 2.41 -18.99
C ARG A 126 -5.64 2.81 -18.14
N TYR A 127 -4.66 1.95 -18.06
CA TYR A 127 -3.42 2.22 -17.32
C TYR A 127 -2.69 3.47 -17.84
N GLU A 128 -2.76 3.70 -19.14
CA GLU A 128 -2.13 4.86 -19.81
C GLU A 128 -2.74 6.19 -19.38
N ASP A 129 -4.01 6.19 -18.96
CA ASP A 129 -4.74 7.39 -18.54
C ASP A 129 -4.34 7.86 -17.12
N LEU A 130 -3.63 7.03 -16.35
CA LEU A 130 -3.13 7.41 -15.04
C LEU A 130 -2.06 8.51 -15.14
N PRO A 131 -2.00 9.43 -14.17
CA PRO A 131 -0.91 10.40 -14.08
C PRO A 131 0.44 9.68 -13.89
N ASP A 132 1.51 10.28 -14.40
CA ASP A 132 2.84 9.65 -14.36
C ASP A 132 3.31 9.33 -12.94
N ALA A 133 2.96 10.17 -11.97
CA ALA A 133 3.27 9.90 -10.56
C ALA A 133 2.58 8.63 -10.03
N ALA A 134 1.33 8.36 -10.45
CA ALA A 134 0.63 7.13 -10.08
C ALA A 134 1.24 5.89 -10.77
N LYS A 135 1.63 6.01 -12.04
CA LYS A 135 2.37 4.95 -12.75
C LYS A 135 3.71 4.65 -12.06
N ASN A 136 4.47 5.71 -11.74
CA ASN A 136 5.75 5.58 -11.03
C ASN A 136 5.59 4.92 -9.66
N TYR A 137 4.51 5.24 -8.93
CA TYR A 137 4.18 4.59 -7.68
C TYR A 137 3.97 3.08 -7.86
N ILE A 138 3.15 2.69 -8.83
CA ILE A 138 2.86 1.28 -9.14
C ILE A 138 4.15 0.54 -9.54
N GLU A 139 4.96 1.12 -10.43
CA GLU A 139 6.21 0.53 -10.90
C GLU A 139 7.26 0.44 -9.79
N PHE A 140 7.29 1.42 -8.89
CA PHE A 140 8.13 1.36 -7.70
C PHE A 140 7.75 0.19 -6.80
N LEU A 141 6.45 0.00 -6.54
CA LEU A 141 5.97 -1.13 -5.76
C LEU A 141 6.30 -2.48 -6.44
N GLU A 142 6.13 -2.60 -7.76
CA GLU A 142 6.49 -3.81 -8.50
C GLU A 142 7.98 -4.18 -8.32
N LYS A 143 8.86 -3.19 -8.41
CA LYS A 143 10.31 -3.38 -8.17
C LYS A 143 10.59 -3.82 -6.74
N GLN A 144 9.94 -3.20 -5.75
CA GLN A 144 10.13 -3.53 -4.34
C GLN A 144 9.58 -4.91 -3.98
N LEU A 145 8.46 -5.30 -4.56
CA LEU A 145 7.78 -6.56 -4.29
C LEU A 145 8.34 -7.73 -5.12
N VAL A 146 9.05 -7.44 -6.22
CA VAL A 146 9.49 -8.43 -7.22
C VAL A 146 8.30 -9.20 -7.82
N HIS A 147 7.16 -8.51 -7.97
CA HIS A 147 5.91 -9.05 -8.51
C HIS A 147 5.24 -8.03 -9.41
N THR A 148 4.44 -8.50 -10.36
CA THR A 148 3.67 -7.63 -11.26
C THR A 148 2.31 -7.28 -10.64
N ILE A 149 1.94 -5.99 -10.74
CA ILE A 149 0.61 -5.49 -10.38
C ILE A 149 -0.21 -5.43 -11.66
N GLN A 150 -1.15 -6.35 -11.82
CA GLN A 150 -1.94 -6.47 -13.04
C GLN A 150 -3.36 -5.91 -12.91
N PHE A 151 -3.93 -5.89 -11.71
CA PHE A 151 -5.23 -5.29 -11.42
C PHE A 151 -5.04 -4.09 -10.50
N ILE A 152 -5.64 -2.96 -10.85
CA ILE A 152 -5.50 -1.71 -10.08
C ILE A 152 -6.91 -1.13 -9.91
N SER A 153 -7.39 -1.03 -8.67
CA SER A 153 -8.67 -0.38 -8.37
C SER A 153 -8.45 1.13 -8.22
N THR A 154 -9.24 1.90 -8.94
CA THR A 154 -9.23 3.37 -8.97
C THR A 154 -10.45 3.99 -8.29
N GLY A 155 -11.26 3.17 -7.61
CA GLY A 155 -12.44 3.61 -6.88
C GLY A 155 -13.22 2.45 -6.27
N ALA A 156 -14.35 2.77 -5.64
CA ALA A 156 -15.17 1.80 -4.90
C ALA A 156 -16.20 1.07 -5.78
N ALA A 157 -16.53 1.61 -6.96
CA ALA A 157 -17.52 1.00 -7.85
C ALA A 157 -16.91 -0.20 -8.61
N ARG A 158 -17.77 -1.13 -9.00
CA ARG A 158 -17.35 -2.39 -9.64
C ARG A 158 -16.55 -2.19 -10.92
N GLU A 159 -16.85 -1.14 -11.67
CA GLU A 159 -16.22 -0.77 -12.93
C GLU A 159 -14.96 0.09 -12.78
N GLN A 160 -14.66 0.57 -11.57
CA GLN A 160 -13.51 1.44 -11.32
C GLN A 160 -12.23 0.64 -11.08
N TYR A 161 -11.75 0.02 -12.13
CA TYR A 161 -10.48 -0.70 -12.14
C TYR A 161 -9.78 -0.63 -13.50
N LEU A 162 -8.49 -0.86 -13.49
CA LEU A 162 -7.62 -0.91 -14.66
C LEU A 162 -6.89 -2.25 -14.71
N LEU A 163 -6.60 -2.70 -15.92
CA LEU A 163 -5.72 -3.84 -16.16
C LEU A 163 -4.39 -3.37 -16.75
N LYS A 164 -3.29 -3.79 -16.16
CA LYS A 164 -1.94 -3.58 -16.69
C LYS A 164 -1.46 -4.87 -17.34
N GLY A 165 -1.43 -4.90 -18.67
CA GLY A 165 -1.10 -6.10 -19.43
C GLY A 165 -2.20 -7.16 -19.45
N ALA A 166 -1.87 -8.39 -19.82
CA ALA A 166 -2.83 -9.49 -19.89
C ALA A 166 -3.12 -10.04 -18.48
N TRP A 167 -4.32 -9.77 -17.97
CA TRP A 167 -4.74 -10.24 -16.64
C TRP A 167 -4.99 -11.74 -16.57
N LEU A 168 -5.58 -12.30 -17.59
CA LEU A 168 -5.93 -13.71 -17.69
C LEU A 168 -5.62 -14.21 -19.11
N THR A 169 -4.39 -14.55 -19.42
CA THR A 169 -4.15 -15.54 -20.48
C THR A 169 -4.15 -16.89 -19.80
N ALA A 170 -5.13 -17.70 -20.21
CA ALA A 170 -5.34 -19.06 -19.76
C ALA A 170 -4.07 -19.90 -19.85
#